data_2a20c9d5709705b3ab984107bfc98d8a
#
_entry.id   2a20c9d5709705b3ab984107bfc98d8a
#
_cell.length_a   1.000
_cell.length_b   1.000
_cell.length_c   1.000
_cell.angle_alpha   90.00
_cell.angle_beta   90.00
_cell.angle_gamma   90.00
#
_symmetry.space_group_name_H-M   'P 1'
#
loop_
_entity.id
_entity.type
_entity.pdbx_description
1 polymer ?
#
loop_
_entity_poly.entity_id
_entity_poly.type
_entity_poly.pdbx_seq_one_letter_code
_entity_poly.pdbx_strand_id
1 'polypeptide(L)'
;MYWILPVILAAVALFLTFAYNQNNRPDITAYDMSAPGAPACTVVHLSDLHSKSSARILNETAAQKPDIICITGDYINDKNRNRQKMLDYGRQLVQLAPVLYIPGNHERRLADFDTLMHELSAIGFHVLTDKIETVKGITFLGLDENQASFEAYRQRKAGTFHYRDSSALFARLAEHPGYKIVLCHYPENFAAVAENNYRQYDFDLQLSGHAHGGQWILPGIGPVFSPGQG
;
A
#
# COMPACT_ATOMS: atom_id res chain seq x y z
N MET A 1 38.63 15.19 29.05
CA MET A 1 37.21 14.94 29.35
C MET A 1 36.25 15.88 28.56
N TYR A 2 36.66 17.10 28.22
CA TYR A 2 35.80 18.10 27.53
C TYR A 2 35.45 17.80 26.06
N TRP A 3 36.18 16.94 25.41
CA TRP A 3 35.95 16.59 24.00
C TRP A 3 34.92 15.47 23.77
N ILE A 4 34.55 14.73 24.80
CA ILE A 4 33.62 13.59 24.68
C ILE A 4 32.23 14.10 24.32
N LEU A 5 31.74 15.15 24.98
CA LEU A 5 30.40 15.69 24.72
C LEU A 5 30.23 16.22 23.28
N PRO A 6 31.16 17.05 22.73
CA PRO A 6 31.09 17.49 21.35
C PRO A 6 31.11 16.32 20.34
N VAL A 7 31.92 15.29 20.58
CA VAL A 7 31.96 14.10 19.71
C VAL A 7 30.64 13.33 19.73
N ILE A 8 30.06 13.14 20.92
CA ILE A 8 28.72 12.49 21.03
C ILE A 8 27.65 13.32 20.30
N LEU A 9 27.62 14.63 20.50
CA LEU A 9 26.65 15.51 19.83
C LEU A 9 26.82 15.48 18.33
N ALA A 10 28.04 15.47 17.81
CA ALA A 10 28.29 15.35 16.38
C ALA A 10 27.82 13.97 15.84
N ALA A 11 28.08 12.88 16.55
CA ALA A 11 27.63 11.55 16.16
C ALA A 11 26.08 11.45 16.14
N VAL A 12 25.42 12.02 17.15
CA VAL A 12 23.95 12.08 17.20
C VAL A 12 23.40 12.93 16.06
N ALA A 13 23.99 14.08 15.77
CA ALA A 13 23.56 14.94 14.66
C ALA A 13 23.71 14.23 13.31
N LEU A 14 24.83 13.54 13.08
CA LEU A 14 25.06 12.74 11.88
C LEU A 14 24.04 11.59 11.76
N PHE A 15 23.78 10.88 12.87
CA PHE A 15 22.78 9.82 12.89
C PHE A 15 21.37 10.34 12.60
N LEU A 16 20.96 11.46 13.21
CA LEU A 16 19.64 12.06 12.95
C LEU A 16 19.53 12.55 11.51
N THR A 17 20.59 13.14 10.95
CA THR A 17 20.62 13.56 9.55
C THR A 17 20.51 12.35 8.61
N PHE A 18 21.24 11.27 8.89
CA PHE A 18 21.15 10.03 8.15
C PHE A 18 19.72 9.45 8.23
N ALA A 19 19.17 9.30 9.43
CA ALA A 19 17.83 8.78 9.63
C ALA A 19 16.75 9.64 8.91
N TYR A 20 16.88 10.96 8.98
CA TYR A 20 16.00 11.88 8.26
C TYR A 20 16.09 11.68 6.75
N ASN A 21 17.29 11.57 6.19
CA ASN A 21 17.49 11.34 4.76
C ASN A 21 16.90 10.00 4.33
N GLN A 22 17.13 8.92 5.07
CA GLN A 22 16.57 7.60 4.76
C GLN A 22 15.04 7.60 4.75
N ASN A 23 14.41 8.26 5.74
CA ASN A 23 12.96 8.36 5.81
C ASN A 23 12.31 9.29 4.76
N ASN A 24 13.11 10.10 4.06
CA ASN A 24 12.59 11.07 3.08
C ASN A 24 13.11 10.83 1.66
N ARG A 25 13.90 9.79 1.44
CA ARG A 25 14.41 9.40 0.14
C ARG A 25 13.65 8.17 -0.35
N PRO A 26 12.78 8.28 -1.37
CA PRO A 26 12.18 7.11 -1.97
C PRO A 26 13.27 6.30 -2.69
N ASP A 27 13.25 5.00 -2.49
CA ASP A 27 14.00 4.05 -3.30
C ASP A 27 13.05 3.43 -4.31
N ILE A 28 13.53 3.28 -5.55
CA ILE A 28 12.77 2.65 -6.64
C ILE A 28 13.30 1.25 -6.81
N THR A 29 12.41 0.27 -6.64
CA THR A 29 12.70 -1.12 -6.98
C THR A 29 11.88 -1.49 -8.21
N ALA A 30 12.53 -1.95 -9.26
CA ALA A 30 11.89 -2.40 -10.48
C ALA A 30 11.91 -3.92 -10.56
N TYR A 31 10.78 -4.49 -10.93
CA TYR A 31 10.61 -5.93 -11.19
C TYR A 31 10.10 -6.11 -12.62
N ASP A 32 10.69 -7.07 -13.35
CA ASP A 32 10.11 -7.56 -14.60
C ASP A 32 9.20 -8.75 -14.26
N MET A 33 7.89 -8.54 -14.43
CA MET A 33 6.84 -9.53 -14.15
C MET A 33 6.26 -10.09 -15.46
N SER A 34 7.09 -10.22 -16.49
CA SER A 34 6.70 -10.77 -17.80
C SER A 34 6.11 -12.16 -17.64
N ALA A 35 4.93 -12.38 -18.23
CA ALA A 35 4.25 -13.66 -18.28
C ALA A 35 3.59 -13.84 -19.63
N PRO A 36 3.38 -15.09 -20.11
CA PRO A 36 2.64 -15.34 -21.35
C PRO A 36 1.24 -14.70 -21.31
N GLY A 37 0.94 -13.84 -22.28
CA GLY A 37 -0.35 -13.14 -22.33
C GLY A 37 -0.47 -11.88 -21.50
N ALA A 38 0.56 -11.53 -20.72
CA ALA A 38 0.61 -10.24 -20.02
C ALA A 38 0.80 -9.10 -21.04
N PRO A 39 0.02 -8.01 -20.96
CA PRO A 39 0.24 -6.83 -21.79
C PRO A 39 1.53 -6.13 -21.37
N ALA A 40 2.22 -5.51 -22.33
CA ALA A 40 3.32 -4.60 -22.01
C ALA A 40 2.75 -3.37 -21.30
N CYS A 41 2.98 -3.28 -19.99
CA CYS A 41 2.38 -2.27 -19.13
C CYS A 41 3.30 -1.95 -17.95
N THR A 42 3.56 -0.68 -17.71
CA THR A 42 4.28 -0.21 -16.53
C THR A 42 3.31 0.11 -15.41
N VAL A 43 3.33 -0.72 -14.36
CA VAL A 43 2.53 -0.49 -13.15
C VAL A 43 3.44 0.11 -12.07
N VAL A 44 3.11 1.31 -11.60
CA VAL A 44 3.76 1.91 -10.43
C VAL A 44 2.94 1.58 -9.19
N HIS A 45 3.56 0.95 -8.21
CA HIS A 45 2.95 0.62 -6.93
C HIS A 45 3.40 1.59 -5.85
N LEU A 46 2.45 2.23 -5.21
CA LEU A 46 2.63 3.10 -4.03
C LEU A 46 1.83 2.50 -2.87
N SER A 47 2.34 2.62 -1.65
CA SER A 47 1.63 2.22 -0.45
C SER A 47 2.09 3.02 0.76
N ASP A 48 1.26 3.05 1.82
CA ASP A 48 1.65 3.53 3.15
C ASP A 48 2.22 4.96 3.14
N LEU A 49 1.63 5.86 2.35
CA LEU A 49 2.05 7.26 2.27
C LEU A 49 1.75 8.04 3.55
N HIS A 50 0.78 7.59 4.37
CA HIS A 50 0.43 8.15 5.66
C HIS A 50 0.31 9.68 5.65
N SER A 51 -0.43 10.22 4.70
CA SER A 51 -0.61 11.67 4.48
C SER A 51 0.67 12.43 4.13
N LYS A 52 1.70 11.75 3.67
CA LYS A 52 2.95 12.36 3.22
C LYS A 52 2.88 12.66 1.73
N SER A 53 2.43 13.86 1.37
CA SER A 53 2.56 14.37 0.00
C SER A 53 4.02 14.75 -0.26
N SER A 54 4.64 14.14 -1.27
CA SER A 54 6.04 14.38 -1.59
C SER A 54 6.20 14.68 -3.08
N ALA A 55 6.67 15.89 -3.40
CA ALA A 55 7.00 16.25 -4.77
C ALA A 55 8.06 15.31 -5.37
N ARG A 56 8.95 14.77 -4.52
CA ARG A 56 9.95 13.81 -4.95
C ARG A 56 9.31 12.49 -5.38
N ILE A 57 8.38 11.93 -4.57
CA ILE A 57 7.66 10.69 -4.94
C ILE A 57 6.87 10.93 -6.23
N LEU A 58 6.20 12.08 -6.38
CA LEU A 58 5.47 12.42 -7.58
C LEU A 58 6.39 12.46 -8.82
N ASN A 59 7.54 13.12 -8.71
CA ASN A 59 8.51 13.24 -9.81
C ASN A 59 9.11 11.87 -10.18
N GLU A 60 9.46 11.05 -9.18
CA GLU A 60 9.96 9.70 -9.42
C GLU A 60 8.89 8.80 -10.06
N THR A 61 7.63 8.91 -9.62
CA THR A 61 6.49 8.23 -10.24
C THR A 61 6.34 8.66 -11.71
N ALA A 62 6.36 9.95 -11.99
CA ALA A 62 6.27 10.49 -13.35
C ALA A 62 7.43 10.02 -14.24
N ALA A 63 8.65 9.94 -13.69
CA ALA A 63 9.83 9.48 -14.41
C ALA A 63 9.72 8.02 -14.88
N GLN A 64 8.94 7.17 -14.18
CA GLN A 64 8.67 5.79 -14.58
C GLN A 64 7.68 5.70 -15.76
N LYS A 65 7.03 6.80 -16.16
CA LYS A 65 6.01 6.84 -17.23
C LYS A 65 4.94 5.76 -17.04
N PRO A 66 4.23 5.75 -15.91
CA PRO A 66 3.29 4.69 -15.58
C PRO A 66 2.14 4.60 -16.59
N ASP A 67 1.74 3.41 -16.94
CA ASP A 67 0.45 3.14 -17.59
C ASP A 67 -0.67 3.04 -16.56
N ILE A 68 -0.34 2.60 -15.34
CA ILE A 68 -1.25 2.43 -14.21
C ILE A 68 -0.49 2.75 -12.92
N ILE A 69 -1.19 3.38 -11.97
CA ILE A 69 -0.71 3.57 -10.60
C ILE A 69 -1.62 2.76 -9.68
N CYS A 70 -1.05 1.87 -8.86
CA CYS A 70 -1.77 1.14 -7.83
C CYS A 70 -1.41 1.69 -6.45
N ILE A 71 -2.42 1.99 -5.62
CA ILE A 71 -2.22 2.44 -4.23
C ILE A 71 -2.90 1.41 -3.31
N THR A 72 -2.09 0.69 -2.52
CA THR A 72 -2.56 -0.41 -1.67
C THR A 72 -2.77 -0.01 -0.21
N GLY A 73 -3.43 1.12 -0.01
CA GLY A 73 -3.89 1.58 1.31
C GLY A 73 -2.91 2.46 2.06
N ASP A 74 -3.37 2.92 3.21
CA ASP A 74 -2.68 3.85 4.11
C ASP A 74 -2.15 5.10 3.38
N TYR A 75 -2.95 5.56 2.42
CA TYR A 75 -2.73 6.82 1.70
C TYR A 75 -2.90 8.01 2.62
N ILE A 76 -3.95 7.97 3.48
CA ILE A 76 -4.27 8.97 4.48
C ILE A 76 -4.15 8.37 5.87
N ASN A 77 -3.44 9.07 6.78
CA ASN A 77 -3.28 8.65 8.16
C ASN A 77 -4.53 9.05 8.99
N ASP A 78 -5.03 8.15 9.84
CA ASP A 78 -6.17 8.37 10.74
C ASP A 78 -5.98 9.53 11.74
N LYS A 79 -4.72 9.93 12.01
CA LYS A 79 -4.36 11.04 12.93
C LYS A 79 -4.09 12.35 12.20
N ASN A 80 -4.03 12.34 10.88
CA ASN A 80 -3.64 13.51 10.10
C ASN A 80 -4.86 14.22 9.52
N ARG A 81 -4.95 15.53 9.80
CA ARG A 81 -6.02 16.41 9.34
C ARG A 81 -5.75 17.05 7.96
N ASN A 82 -4.64 16.71 7.29
CA ASN A 82 -4.25 17.29 5.99
C ASN A 82 -4.94 16.58 4.81
N ARG A 83 -6.20 16.20 4.96
CA ARG A 83 -7.00 15.50 3.94
C ARG A 83 -7.00 16.24 2.61
N GLN A 84 -7.29 17.55 2.61
CA GLN A 84 -7.32 18.34 1.39
C GLN A 84 -5.98 18.29 0.64
N LYS A 85 -4.87 18.37 1.36
CA LYS A 85 -3.54 18.27 0.74
C LYS A 85 -3.31 16.91 0.05
N MET A 86 -3.83 15.82 0.62
CA MET A 86 -3.73 14.50 0.00
C MET A 86 -4.68 14.37 -1.19
N LEU A 87 -5.86 14.97 -1.16
CA LEU A 87 -6.74 15.05 -2.34
C LEU A 87 -6.07 15.81 -3.49
N ASP A 88 -5.41 16.94 -3.18
CA ASP A 88 -4.68 17.72 -4.18
C ASP A 88 -3.46 16.94 -4.74
N TYR A 89 -2.79 16.17 -3.90
CA TYR A 89 -1.73 15.26 -4.31
C TYR A 89 -2.26 14.12 -5.20
N GLY A 90 -3.42 13.56 -4.85
CA GLY A 90 -4.11 12.54 -5.64
C GLY A 90 -4.49 13.05 -7.03
N ARG A 91 -4.98 14.30 -7.15
CA ARG A 91 -5.25 14.92 -8.47
C ARG A 91 -4.01 14.97 -9.35
N GLN A 92 -2.82 15.20 -8.77
CA GLN A 92 -1.57 15.18 -9.52
C GLN A 92 -1.19 13.77 -9.99
N LEU A 93 -1.43 12.74 -9.16
CA LEU A 93 -1.20 11.35 -9.57
C LEU A 93 -2.12 10.94 -10.72
N VAL A 94 -3.40 11.30 -10.67
CA VAL A 94 -4.38 11.02 -11.73
C VAL A 94 -4.00 11.64 -13.08
N GLN A 95 -3.26 12.76 -13.08
CA GLN A 95 -2.75 13.35 -14.33
C GLN A 95 -1.62 12.52 -14.96
N LEU A 96 -0.97 11.63 -14.21
CA LEU A 96 0.10 10.77 -14.72
C LEU A 96 -0.44 9.51 -15.37
N ALA A 97 -1.40 8.84 -14.72
CA ALA A 97 -2.02 7.59 -15.17
C ALA A 97 -3.31 7.30 -14.39
N PRO A 98 -4.17 6.36 -14.83
CA PRO A 98 -5.25 5.82 -14.01
C PRO A 98 -4.73 5.33 -12.66
N VAL A 99 -5.39 5.76 -11.56
CA VAL A 99 -5.03 5.39 -10.19
C VAL A 99 -6.03 4.39 -9.65
N LEU A 100 -5.62 3.15 -9.43
CA LEU A 100 -6.40 2.12 -8.76
C LEU A 100 -6.06 2.13 -7.27
N TYR A 101 -7.08 2.15 -6.43
CA TYR A 101 -6.91 2.35 -4.99
C TYR A 101 -7.73 1.35 -4.19
N ILE A 102 -7.14 0.84 -3.12
CA ILE A 102 -7.82 0.15 -2.03
C ILE A 102 -7.50 0.82 -0.70
N PRO A 103 -8.42 0.77 0.30
CA PRO A 103 -8.15 1.32 1.62
C PRO A 103 -7.21 0.42 2.44
N GLY A 104 -6.44 1.04 3.33
CA GLY A 104 -5.69 0.38 4.37
C GLY A 104 -6.34 0.51 5.75
N ASN A 105 -5.61 0.15 6.79
CA ASN A 105 -6.15 0.18 8.15
C ASN A 105 -6.29 1.60 8.71
N HIS A 106 -5.52 2.56 8.23
CA HIS A 106 -5.66 3.94 8.67
C HIS A 106 -6.95 4.57 8.14
N GLU A 107 -7.28 4.38 6.87
CA GLU A 107 -8.55 4.87 6.34
C GLU A 107 -9.75 4.18 7.00
N ARG A 108 -9.69 2.86 7.21
CA ARG A 108 -10.77 2.10 7.84
C ARG A 108 -11.07 2.50 9.28
N ARG A 109 -10.17 3.20 9.94
CA ARG A 109 -10.36 3.75 11.30
C ARG A 109 -11.00 5.13 11.30
N LEU A 110 -11.14 5.79 10.17
CA LEU A 110 -11.78 7.09 10.07
C LEU A 110 -13.29 6.96 10.27
N ALA A 111 -13.87 7.83 11.08
CA ALA A 111 -15.31 7.87 11.30
C ALA A 111 -16.11 8.24 10.05
N ASP A 112 -15.47 8.95 9.12
CA ASP A 112 -16.04 9.42 7.86
C ASP A 112 -15.42 8.69 6.64
N PHE A 113 -15.11 7.40 6.80
CA PHE A 113 -14.51 6.54 5.79
C PHE A 113 -15.25 6.61 4.44
N ASP A 114 -16.56 6.46 4.43
CA ASP A 114 -17.36 6.48 3.19
C ASP A 114 -17.26 7.82 2.47
N THR A 115 -17.23 8.93 3.22
CA THR A 115 -17.02 10.28 2.67
C THR A 115 -15.65 10.36 1.99
N LEU A 116 -14.60 9.83 2.63
CA LEU A 116 -13.26 9.79 2.03
C LEU A 116 -13.25 8.98 0.73
N MET A 117 -13.90 7.81 0.69
CA MET A 117 -13.97 6.98 -0.53
C MET A 117 -14.67 7.73 -1.67
N HIS A 118 -15.74 8.48 -1.36
CA HIS A 118 -16.41 9.33 -2.34
C HIS A 118 -15.51 10.47 -2.84
N GLU A 119 -14.78 11.13 -1.95
CA GLU A 119 -13.85 12.20 -2.33
C GLU A 119 -12.70 11.69 -3.21
N LEU A 120 -12.12 10.51 -2.88
CA LEU A 120 -11.10 9.89 -3.70
C LEU A 120 -11.64 9.52 -5.08
N SER A 121 -12.85 8.96 -5.15
CA SER A 121 -13.50 8.71 -6.44
C SER A 121 -13.76 10.01 -7.22
N ALA A 122 -14.18 11.08 -6.55
CA ALA A 122 -14.47 12.37 -7.19
C ALA A 122 -13.23 13.05 -7.77
N ILE A 123 -12.04 12.78 -7.26
CA ILE A 123 -10.78 13.27 -7.83
C ILE A 123 -10.23 12.37 -8.95
N GLY A 124 -10.88 11.24 -9.25
CA GLY A 124 -10.53 10.34 -10.34
C GLY A 124 -9.83 9.05 -9.92
N PHE A 125 -9.82 8.69 -8.63
CA PHE A 125 -9.36 7.38 -8.21
C PHE A 125 -10.41 6.31 -8.54
N HIS A 126 -9.96 5.18 -9.08
CA HIS A 126 -10.74 3.95 -9.19
C HIS A 126 -10.70 3.24 -7.83
N VAL A 127 -11.69 3.50 -6.97
CA VAL A 127 -11.77 2.88 -5.65
C VAL A 127 -12.30 1.46 -5.79
N LEU A 128 -11.44 0.47 -5.60
CA LEU A 128 -11.70 -0.95 -5.81
C LEU A 128 -12.03 -1.67 -4.49
N THR A 129 -13.01 -1.18 -3.75
CA THR A 129 -13.49 -1.85 -2.53
C THR A 129 -14.36 -3.04 -2.91
N ASP A 130 -13.80 -4.26 -2.87
CA ASP A 130 -14.41 -5.53 -3.32
C ASP A 130 -14.91 -5.49 -4.78
N LYS A 131 -14.14 -4.86 -5.62
CA LYS A 131 -14.48 -4.68 -7.03
C LYS A 131 -13.42 -5.27 -7.95
N ILE A 132 -13.90 -5.72 -9.11
CA ILE A 132 -13.06 -6.16 -10.21
C ILE A 132 -13.17 -5.11 -11.32
N GLU A 133 -12.02 -4.71 -11.84
CA GLU A 133 -11.94 -3.76 -12.95
C GLU A 133 -10.80 -4.14 -13.89
N THR A 134 -11.03 -4.00 -15.21
CA THR A 134 -9.99 -4.24 -16.22
C THR A 134 -9.50 -2.91 -16.77
N VAL A 135 -8.20 -2.66 -16.62
CA VAL A 135 -7.52 -1.45 -17.08
C VAL A 135 -6.31 -1.86 -17.91
N LYS A 136 -6.15 -1.29 -19.10
CA LYS A 136 -5.02 -1.59 -20.01
C LYS A 136 -4.81 -3.09 -20.30
N GLY A 137 -5.88 -3.89 -20.27
CA GLY A 137 -5.80 -5.33 -20.52
C GLY A 137 -5.36 -6.17 -19.31
N ILE A 138 -5.19 -5.58 -18.15
CA ILE A 138 -4.94 -6.25 -16.87
C ILE A 138 -6.22 -6.19 -16.04
N THR A 139 -6.62 -7.32 -15.46
CA THR A 139 -7.77 -7.38 -14.55
C THR A 139 -7.32 -7.26 -13.10
N PHE A 140 -7.87 -6.31 -12.39
CA PHE A 140 -7.57 -6.03 -10.99
C PHE A 140 -8.75 -6.43 -10.10
N LEU A 141 -8.47 -7.14 -9.01
CA LEU A 141 -9.38 -7.31 -7.88
C LEU A 141 -8.85 -6.49 -6.72
N GLY A 142 -9.60 -5.49 -6.29
CA GLY A 142 -9.32 -4.78 -5.04
C GLY A 142 -10.10 -5.38 -3.89
N LEU A 143 -9.42 -5.71 -2.80
CA LEU A 143 -10.01 -6.30 -1.60
C LEU A 143 -10.17 -5.26 -0.49
N ASP A 144 -11.32 -5.31 0.18
CA ASP A 144 -11.58 -4.58 1.40
C ASP A 144 -11.51 -5.54 2.59
N GLU A 145 -10.35 -5.56 3.22
CA GLU A 145 -10.03 -6.54 4.25
C GLU A 145 -10.61 -6.17 5.61
N ASN A 146 -11.47 -7.02 6.17
CA ASN A 146 -12.19 -6.75 7.42
C ASN A 146 -11.29 -6.64 8.66
N GLN A 147 -10.03 -7.12 8.61
CA GLN A 147 -9.06 -7.01 9.70
C GLN A 147 -8.55 -5.58 9.95
N ALA A 148 -8.86 -4.64 9.06
CA ALA A 148 -8.37 -3.26 9.11
C ALA A 148 -9.00 -2.40 10.23
N SER A 149 -10.21 -2.73 10.68
CA SER A 149 -10.99 -1.92 11.62
C SER A 149 -10.51 -2.03 13.08
N PHE A 150 -10.85 -1.03 13.92
CA PHE A 150 -10.65 -1.13 15.37
C PHE A 150 -11.42 -2.30 16.01
N GLU A 151 -12.59 -2.63 15.47
CA GLU A 151 -13.38 -3.76 15.96
C GLU A 151 -12.63 -5.07 15.70
N ALA A 152 -12.10 -5.26 14.50
CA ALA A 152 -11.27 -6.42 14.17
C ALA A 152 -10.04 -6.53 15.08
N TYR A 153 -9.39 -5.42 15.41
CA TYR A 153 -8.29 -5.41 16.38
C TYR A 153 -8.73 -5.93 17.76
N ARG A 154 -9.88 -5.45 18.27
CA ARG A 154 -10.43 -5.93 19.56
C ARG A 154 -10.79 -7.40 19.52
N GLN A 155 -11.44 -7.85 18.44
CA GLN A 155 -11.84 -9.26 18.25
C GLN A 155 -10.61 -10.18 18.15
N ARG A 156 -9.55 -9.80 17.45
CA ARG A 156 -8.29 -10.56 17.41
C ARG A 156 -7.68 -10.71 18.81
N LYS A 157 -7.65 -9.62 19.58
CA LYS A 157 -7.15 -9.65 20.96
C LYS A 157 -8.01 -10.54 21.88
N ALA A 158 -9.30 -10.65 21.60
CA ALA A 158 -10.25 -11.51 22.33
C ALA A 158 -10.29 -12.96 21.80
N GLY A 159 -9.62 -13.26 20.68
CA GLY A 159 -9.68 -14.60 20.05
C GLY A 159 -11.02 -14.89 19.37
N THR A 160 -11.79 -13.87 19.03
CA THR A 160 -13.13 -13.98 18.41
C THR A 160 -13.20 -13.42 17.00
N PHE A 161 -12.06 -13.05 16.42
CA PHE A 161 -12.00 -12.52 15.07
C PHE A 161 -12.13 -13.64 14.03
N HIS A 162 -12.94 -13.39 13.02
CA HIS A 162 -13.06 -14.26 11.85
C HIS A 162 -12.75 -13.44 10.59
N TYR A 163 -11.86 -13.97 9.77
CA TYR A 163 -11.59 -13.41 8.45
C TYR A 163 -12.83 -13.50 7.57
N ARG A 164 -13.04 -12.48 6.75
CA ARG A 164 -14.13 -12.51 5.79
C ARG A 164 -13.79 -13.48 4.66
N ASP A 165 -14.74 -14.34 4.30
CA ASP A 165 -14.62 -15.18 3.12
C ASP A 165 -14.64 -14.33 1.84
N SER A 166 -13.55 -14.34 1.11
CA SER A 166 -13.38 -13.66 -0.19
C SER A 166 -13.47 -14.61 -1.38
N SER A 167 -13.80 -15.88 -1.17
CA SER A 167 -13.81 -16.93 -2.21
C SER A 167 -14.69 -16.56 -3.41
N ALA A 168 -15.86 -15.97 -3.18
CA ALA A 168 -16.76 -15.53 -4.25
C ALA A 168 -16.15 -14.41 -5.13
N LEU A 169 -15.31 -13.53 -4.56
CA LEU A 169 -14.60 -12.50 -5.32
C LEU A 169 -13.52 -13.12 -6.20
N PHE A 170 -12.76 -14.07 -5.66
CA PHE A 170 -11.75 -14.80 -6.42
C PHE A 170 -12.35 -15.69 -7.49
N ALA A 171 -13.51 -16.34 -7.22
CA ALA A 171 -14.22 -17.09 -8.24
C ALA A 171 -14.63 -16.20 -9.43
N ARG A 172 -15.14 -15.01 -9.16
CA ARG A 172 -15.44 -14.02 -10.21
C ARG A 172 -14.19 -13.54 -10.94
N LEU A 173 -13.08 -13.32 -10.21
CA LEU A 173 -11.80 -12.94 -10.83
C LEU A 173 -11.32 -14.03 -11.80
N ALA A 174 -11.48 -15.31 -11.44
CA ALA A 174 -11.07 -16.45 -12.28
C ALA A 174 -11.83 -16.52 -13.62
N GLU A 175 -13.05 -15.96 -13.70
CA GLU A 175 -13.82 -15.88 -14.94
C GLU A 175 -13.24 -14.90 -15.97
N HIS A 176 -12.37 -13.95 -15.53
CA HIS A 176 -11.75 -12.99 -16.42
C HIS A 176 -10.52 -13.60 -17.11
N PRO A 177 -10.38 -13.41 -18.43
CA PRO A 177 -9.19 -13.85 -19.14
C PRO A 177 -8.00 -12.90 -18.90
N GLY A 178 -6.79 -13.38 -19.20
CA GLY A 178 -5.57 -12.58 -19.20
C GLY A 178 -4.95 -12.44 -17.82
N TYR A 179 -4.07 -11.45 -17.70
CA TYR A 179 -3.26 -11.21 -16.50
C TYR A 179 -4.10 -10.60 -15.37
N LYS A 180 -3.99 -11.16 -14.17
CA LYS A 180 -4.80 -10.82 -13.01
C LYS A 180 -3.93 -10.33 -11.86
N ILE A 181 -4.25 -9.15 -11.33
CA ILE A 181 -3.57 -8.57 -10.17
C ILE A 181 -4.56 -8.42 -9.02
N VAL A 182 -4.17 -8.89 -7.84
CA VAL A 182 -4.91 -8.68 -6.59
C VAL A 182 -4.27 -7.53 -5.83
N LEU A 183 -5.08 -6.52 -5.47
CA LEU A 183 -4.69 -5.45 -4.57
C LEU A 183 -5.27 -5.76 -3.19
N CYS A 184 -4.42 -5.93 -2.18
CA CYS A 184 -4.82 -6.09 -0.79
C CYS A 184 -3.84 -5.34 0.10
N HIS A 185 -4.29 -4.89 1.28
CA HIS A 185 -3.40 -4.11 2.14
C HIS A 185 -2.46 -5.00 2.93
N TYR A 186 -2.91 -6.17 3.38
CA TYR A 186 -2.17 -7.07 4.27
C TYR A 186 -1.42 -8.17 3.50
N PRO A 187 -0.07 -8.13 3.44
CA PRO A 187 0.73 -9.13 2.69
C PRO A 187 0.64 -10.54 3.30
N GLU A 188 0.41 -10.65 4.61
CA GLU A 188 0.28 -11.93 5.30
C GLU A 188 -0.91 -12.77 4.81
N ASN A 189 -1.93 -12.16 4.22
CA ASN A 189 -3.07 -12.87 3.64
C ASN A 189 -2.71 -13.69 2.40
N PHE A 190 -1.50 -13.49 1.83
CA PHE A 190 -1.06 -14.33 0.71
C PHE A 190 -0.88 -15.80 1.12
N ALA A 191 -0.19 -16.07 2.24
CA ALA A 191 0.11 -17.43 2.67
C ALA A 191 0.29 -17.62 4.18
N ALA A 192 0.53 -16.55 4.95
CA ALA A 192 0.86 -16.67 6.38
C ALA A 192 -0.38 -16.92 7.25
N VAL A 193 -1.56 -16.48 6.79
CA VAL A 193 -2.83 -16.66 7.51
C VAL A 193 -3.56 -17.86 6.93
N ALA A 194 -3.63 -18.96 7.67
CA ALA A 194 -4.23 -20.21 7.19
C ALA A 194 -5.71 -20.07 6.81
N GLU A 195 -6.47 -19.24 7.56
CA GLU A 195 -7.90 -19.01 7.34
C GLU A 195 -8.19 -18.08 6.14
N ASN A 196 -7.20 -17.29 5.70
CA ASN A 196 -7.36 -16.29 4.66
C ASN A 196 -6.20 -16.38 3.64
N ASN A 197 -5.92 -17.58 3.17
CA ASN A 197 -4.80 -17.85 2.28
C ASN A 197 -5.16 -17.56 0.82
N TYR A 198 -4.76 -16.39 0.32
CA TYR A 198 -5.04 -15.98 -1.06
C TYR A 198 -4.25 -16.77 -2.10
N ARG A 199 -3.09 -17.36 -1.73
CA ARG A 199 -2.27 -18.19 -2.62
C ARG A 199 -3.01 -19.38 -3.25
N GLN A 200 -4.13 -19.81 -2.66
CA GLN A 200 -4.94 -20.92 -3.19
C GLN A 200 -5.75 -20.54 -4.45
N TYR A 201 -5.88 -19.26 -4.76
CA TYR A 201 -6.70 -18.76 -5.86
C TYR A 201 -5.87 -18.47 -7.12
N ASP A 202 -6.55 -18.45 -8.28
CA ASP A 202 -5.94 -18.21 -9.59
C ASP A 202 -5.79 -16.71 -9.89
N PHE A 203 -4.58 -16.18 -9.69
CA PHE A 203 -4.16 -14.85 -10.11
C PHE A 203 -2.62 -14.82 -10.26
N ASP A 204 -2.10 -13.82 -10.98
CA ASP A 204 -0.69 -13.76 -11.36
C ASP A 204 0.19 -12.98 -10.39
N LEU A 205 -0.36 -11.91 -9.78
CA LEU A 205 0.41 -11.01 -8.92
C LEU A 205 -0.46 -10.46 -7.78
N GLN A 206 0.10 -10.38 -6.57
CA GLN A 206 -0.46 -9.63 -5.45
C GLN A 206 0.40 -8.39 -5.17
N LEU A 207 -0.24 -7.23 -5.06
CA LEU A 207 0.38 -6.00 -4.57
C LEU A 207 -0.20 -5.68 -3.20
N SER A 208 0.69 -5.45 -2.22
CA SER A 208 0.30 -5.22 -0.82
C SER A 208 1.09 -4.09 -0.19
N GLY A 209 0.52 -3.49 0.85
CA GLY A 209 1.13 -2.49 1.71
C GLY A 209 1.45 -3.02 3.10
N HIS A 210 1.13 -2.22 4.13
CA HIS A 210 1.15 -2.52 5.57
C HIS A 210 2.53 -2.82 6.17
N ALA A 211 3.34 -3.63 5.52
CA ALA A 211 4.63 -4.09 6.06
C ALA A 211 5.76 -3.05 6.01
N HIS A 212 5.55 -1.92 5.32
CA HIS A 212 6.50 -0.81 5.16
C HIS A 212 7.89 -1.25 4.64
N GLY A 213 7.98 -2.37 3.92
CA GLY A 213 9.25 -2.93 3.46
C GLY A 213 10.18 -3.39 4.60
N GLY A 214 9.65 -3.51 5.83
CA GLY A 214 10.41 -3.63 7.06
C GLY A 214 10.62 -2.25 7.71
N GLN A 215 9.80 -1.90 8.70
CA GLN A 215 9.79 -0.55 9.29
C GLN A 215 11.09 -0.19 10.00
N TRP A 216 11.76 -1.19 10.59
CA TRP A 216 13.08 -1.03 11.21
C TRP A 216 14.09 -1.92 10.50
N ILE A 217 14.96 -1.30 9.71
CA ILE A 217 16.00 -1.99 8.94
C ILE A 217 17.35 -1.63 9.55
N LEU A 218 18.09 -2.64 10.02
CA LEU A 218 19.46 -2.47 10.48
C LEU A 218 20.44 -2.77 9.34
N PRO A 219 21.41 -1.87 9.07
CA PRO A 219 22.43 -2.09 8.06
C PRO A 219 23.17 -3.42 8.27
N GLY A 220 23.25 -4.27 7.25
CA GLY A 220 23.91 -5.57 7.30
C GLY A 220 23.14 -6.69 7.99
N ILE A 221 22.01 -6.41 8.64
CA ILE A 221 21.15 -7.39 9.31
C ILE A 221 19.82 -7.56 8.55
N GLY A 222 19.30 -6.46 8.01
CA GLY A 222 18.01 -6.44 7.34
C GLY A 222 16.87 -5.96 8.25
N PRO A 223 15.61 -6.22 7.89
CA PRO A 223 14.44 -5.81 8.66
C PRO A 223 14.38 -6.57 9.99
N VAL A 224 14.24 -5.82 11.09
CA VAL A 224 14.12 -6.37 12.46
C VAL A 224 12.73 -6.16 13.04
N PHE A 225 11.90 -5.33 12.41
CA PHE A 225 10.50 -5.13 12.76
C PHE A 225 9.70 -4.74 11.51
N SER A 226 8.54 -5.38 11.35
CA SER A 226 7.58 -5.07 10.31
C SER A 226 6.17 -5.16 10.89
N PRO A 227 5.28 -4.18 10.63
CA PRO A 227 3.88 -4.27 11.05
C PRO A 227 3.24 -5.57 10.55
N GLY A 228 2.48 -6.24 11.41
CA GLY A 228 1.77 -7.49 11.07
C GLY A 228 2.62 -8.75 10.95
N GLN A 229 3.95 -8.66 11.08
CA GLN A 229 4.87 -9.79 10.88
C GLN A 229 5.79 -10.04 12.09
N GLY A 230 5.62 -9.33 13.19
CA GLY A 230 6.46 -9.42 14.39
C GLY A 230 5.77 -10.02 15.57
#